data_024153c169863347584f60e73ed3f2e8
#
_entry.id   024153c169863347584f60e73ed3f2e8
#
_cell.length_a   1.000
_cell.length_b   1.000
_cell.length_c   1.000
_cell.angle_alpha   90.00
_cell.angle_beta   90.00
_cell.angle_gamma   90.00
#
_symmetry.space_group_name_H-M   'P 1'
#
loop_
_entity.id
_entity.type
_entity.pdbx_description
1 polymer ?
#
loop_
_entity_poly.entity_id
_entity_poly.type
_entity_poly.pdbx_seq_one_letter_code
_entity_poly.pdbx_strand_id
1 'polypeptide(L)'
;MRITNFIKRLVVLVALVMTSGAVYAENNSVIERAVREIVAKYDKESGVKCMTVTKGQGLEIVKLMLREQMGKAFLKGVTSVTIIEYGSASAEVCEALRKEVDVFTSLLKEFNVSEAKATPNGGYSRGFANVIDADAGRVSDFVIAVDSDEMKSIIYMTGDMVVKEQ
;
A
#
# COMPACT_ATOMS: atom_id res chain seq x y z
N MET A 1 4.23 8.68 16.65
CA MET A 1 3.23 9.16 15.67
C MET A 1 2.35 8.00 15.27
N ARG A 2 1.04 8.12 15.36
CA ARG A 2 0.16 6.98 15.03
C ARG A 2 0.16 6.78 13.51
N ILE A 3 0.34 5.54 13.03
CA ILE A 3 0.30 5.14 11.61
C ILE A 3 -0.91 5.73 10.90
N THR A 4 -2.06 5.78 11.55
CA THR A 4 -3.32 6.35 11.06
C THR A 4 -3.19 7.81 10.61
N ASN A 5 -2.54 8.67 11.40
CA ASN A 5 -2.33 10.08 11.04
C ASN A 5 -1.33 10.24 9.90
N PHE A 6 -0.37 9.33 9.83
CA PHE A 6 0.62 9.30 8.77
C PHE A 6 -0.02 8.95 7.42
N ILE A 7 -0.81 7.87 7.37
CA ILE A 7 -1.47 7.43 6.14
C ILE A 7 -2.50 8.47 5.66
N LYS A 8 -3.26 9.12 6.57
CA LYS A 8 -4.16 10.23 6.21
C LYS A 8 -3.40 11.38 5.53
N ARG A 9 -2.22 11.75 6.03
CA ARG A 9 -1.37 12.79 5.42
C ARG A 9 -0.83 12.35 4.06
N LEU A 10 -0.42 11.10 3.94
CA LEU A 10 0.06 10.52 2.70
C LEU A 10 -1.02 10.57 1.60
N VAL A 11 -2.24 10.12 1.92
CA VAL A 11 -3.38 10.12 0.99
C VAL A 11 -3.70 11.54 0.51
N VAL A 12 -3.76 12.52 1.42
CA VAL A 12 -4.05 13.93 1.07
C VAL A 12 -2.97 14.51 0.16
N LEU A 13 -1.70 14.18 0.38
CA LEU A 13 -0.61 14.78 -0.40
C LEU A 13 -0.43 14.11 -1.76
N VAL A 14 -0.63 12.80 -1.85
CA VAL A 14 -0.64 12.10 -3.16
C VAL A 14 -1.78 12.61 -4.03
N ALA A 15 -2.95 12.95 -3.46
CA ALA A 15 -4.05 13.57 -4.18
C ALA A 15 -3.68 14.92 -4.82
N LEU A 16 -2.75 15.67 -4.23
CA LEU A 16 -2.28 16.97 -4.76
C LEU A 16 -1.25 16.86 -5.91
N VAL A 17 -0.62 15.70 -6.06
CA VAL A 17 0.48 15.48 -7.03
C VAL A 17 0.00 14.84 -8.35
N MET A 18 -1.23 14.34 -8.42
CA MET A 18 -1.75 13.53 -9.52
C MET A 18 -2.26 14.36 -10.71
N THR A 19 -1.35 14.97 -11.46
CA THR A 19 -1.69 15.58 -12.77
C THR A 19 -0.94 15.00 -13.97
N SER A 20 -0.18 13.91 -13.82
CA SER A 20 0.61 13.32 -14.94
C SER A 20 0.37 11.82 -15.08
N GLY A 21 -0.01 11.43 -16.33
CA GLY A 21 -0.40 10.09 -16.71
C GLY A 21 0.62 8.98 -16.44
N ALA A 22 0.12 7.80 -16.13
CA ALA A 22 0.89 6.60 -15.84
C ALA A 22 1.48 5.97 -17.10
N VAL A 23 2.80 5.73 -17.11
CA VAL A 23 3.48 4.85 -18.08
C VAL A 23 3.80 3.54 -17.38
N TYR A 24 3.29 2.43 -17.91
CA TYR A 24 3.42 1.10 -17.32
C TYR A 24 4.68 0.39 -17.82
N ALA A 25 5.40 -0.30 -16.92
CA ALA A 25 6.52 -1.19 -17.24
C ALA A 25 6.03 -2.62 -17.51
N GLU A 26 6.66 -3.32 -18.46
CA GLU A 26 6.17 -4.59 -19.07
C GLU A 26 6.37 -5.87 -18.21
N ASN A 27 6.98 -5.84 -17.05
CA ASN A 27 7.19 -7.01 -16.18
C ASN A 27 6.40 -6.88 -14.87
N ASN A 28 5.10 -7.15 -14.95
CA ASN A 28 4.24 -7.06 -13.77
C ASN A 28 4.22 -8.38 -13.01
N SER A 29 4.48 -8.34 -11.71
CA SER A 29 4.27 -9.47 -10.82
C SER A 29 2.77 -9.88 -10.79
N VAL A 30 2.49 -11.10 -10.33
CA VAL A 30 1.10 -11.56 -10.13
C VAL A 30 0.36 -10.63 -9.16
N ILE A 31 1.06 -10.14 -8.15
CA ILE A 31 0.50 -9.22 -7.14
C ILE A 31 0.18 -7.87 -7.78
N GLU A 32 1.08 -7.30 -8.58
CA GLU A 32 0.84 -6.05 -9.28
C GLU A 32 -0.38 -6.14 -10.20
N ARG A 33 -0.55 -7.27 -10.89
CA ARG A 33 -1.73 -7.52 -11.73
C ARG A 33 -3.01 -7.54 -10.89
N ALA A 34 -3.02 -8.27 -9.77
CA ALA A 34 -4.17 -8.33 -8.87
C ALA A 34 -4.54 -6.93 -8.33
N VAL A 35 -3.56 -6.14 -7.91
CA VAL A 35 -3.80 -4.76 -7.45
C VAL A 35 -4.38 -3.88 -8.56
N ARG A 36 -3.90 -4.01 -9.80
CA ARG A 36 -4.45 -3.27 -10.95
C ARG A 36 -5.89 -3.67 -11.27
N GLU A 37 -6.22 -4.94 -11.17
CA GLU A 37 -7.59 -5.43 -11.36
C GLU A 37 -8.52 -4.86 -10.29
N ILE A 38 -8.08 -4.80 -9.03
CA ILE A 38 -8.81 -4.15 -7.94
C ILE A 38 -9.02 -2.67 -8.24
N VAL A 39 -7.98 -1.95 -8.64
CA VAL A 39 -8.09 -0.53 -9.02
C VAL A 39 -9.11 -0.36 -10.16
N ALA A 40 -8.98 -1.15 -11.24
CA ALA A 40 -9.88 -1.06 -12.39
C ALA A 40 -11.35 -1.34 -12.02
N LYS A 41 -11.58 -2.24 -11.08
CA LYS A 41 -12.93 -2.65 -10.63
C LYS A 41 -13.57 -1.61 -9.71
N TYR A 42 -12.79 -1.02 -8.79
CA TYR A 42 -13.32 -0.20 -7.70
C TYR A 42 -13.09 1.31 -7.83
N ASP A 43 -12.25 1.77 -8.78
CA ASP A 43 -11.92 3.20 -8.92
C ASP A 43 -13.15 4.10 -9.18
N LYS A 44 -14.24 3.53 -9.71
CA LYS A 44 -15.49 4.25 -9.96
C LYS A 44 -16.54 4.08 -8.87
N GLU A 45 -16.26 3.24 -7.86
CA GLU A 45 -17.20 3.01 -6.76
C GLU A 45 -17.25 4.23 -5.83
N SER A 46 -18.46 4.57 -5.41
CA SER A 46 -18.66 5.68 -4.48
C SER A 46 -17.95 5.42 -3.16
N GLY A 47 -17.16 6.38 -2.72
CA GLY A 47 -16.38 6.29 -1.46
C GLY A 47 -15.08 5.52 -1.58
N VAL A 48 -14.69 5.07 -2.78
CA VAL A 48 -13.37 4.52 -3.07
C VAL A 48 -12.53 5.56 -3.81
N LYS A 49 -11.25 5.68 -3.43
CA LYS A 49 -10.27 6.53 -4.11
C LYS A 49 -9.02 5.71 -4.40
N CYS A 50 -8.66 5.59 -5.66
CA CYS A 50 -7.47 4.90 -6.11
C CYS A 50 -6.44 5.90 -6.65
N MET A 51 -5.18 5.74 -6.25
CA MET A 51 -4.07 6.58 -6.68
C MET A 51 -2.84 5.72 -6.94
N THR A 52 -2.17 5.94 -8.07
CA THR A 52 -0.90 5.26 -8.39
C THR A 52 0.15 6.28 -8.80
N VAL A 53 1.32 6.20 -8.17
CA VAL A 53 2.48 7.06 -8.46
C VAL A 53 3.66 6.18 -8.85
N THR A 54 4.18 6.35 -10.10
CA THR A 54 5.18 5.43 -10.66
C THR A 54 6.54 6.07 -10.89
N LYS A 55 6.70 7.27 -11.24
CA LYS A 55 7.99 7.91 -11.59
C LYS A 55 7.94 9.42 -11.33
N GLY A 56 9.13 10.03 -11.33
CA GLY A 56 9.29 11.48 -11.28
C GLY A 56 9.11 12.07 -9.88
N GLN A 57 8.86 13.38 -9.84
CA GLN A 57 8.82 14.15 -8.60
C GLN A 57 7.75 13.64 -7.60
N GLY A 58 6.63 13.15 -8.10
CA GLY A 58 5.55 12.62 -7.26
C GLY A 58 6.02 11.42 -6.42
N LEU A 59 6.73 10.48 -7.03
CA LEU A 59 7.28 9.33 -6.30
C LEU A 59 8.32 9.75 -5.27
N GLU A 60 9.18 10.70 -5.59
CA GLU A 60 10.19 11.20 -4.65
C GLU A 60 9.56 11.93 -3.45
N ILE A 61 8.47 12.66 -3.67
CA ILE A 61 7.69 13.29 -2.58
C ILE A 61 7.11 12.21 -1.67
N VAL A 62 6.48 11.18 -2.24
CA VAL A 62 5.93 10.05 -1.46
C VAL A 62 7.03 9.34 -0.68
N LYS A 63 8.19 9.06 -1.28
CA LYS A 63 9.34 8.47 -0.60
C LYS A 63 9.85 9.34 0.54
N LEU A 64 9.91 10.66 0.34
CA LEU A 64 10.35 11.58 1.39
C LEU A 64 9.43 11.53 2.61
N MET A 65 8.13 11.44 2.39
CA MET A 65 7.14 11.35 3.46
C MET A 65 7.19 10.01 4.22
N LEU A 66 7.46 8.91 3.50
CA LEU A 66 7.54 7.56 4.07
C LEU A 66 8.89 7.31 4.79
N ARG A 67 9.85 8.22 4.63
CA ARG A 67 11.24 7.99 5.04
C ARG A 67 11.43 7.73 6.53
N GLU A 68 10.68 8.42 7.38
CA GLU A 68 10.78 8.27 8.84
C GLU A 68 10.24 6.92 9.33
N GLN A 69 9.27 6.34 8.62
CA GLN A 69 8.59 5.10 9.02
C GLN A 69 9.23 3.86 8.40
N MET A 70 9.64 3.95 7.15
CA MET A 70 10.11 2.78 6.39
C MET A 70 11.64 2.77 6.17
N GLY A 71 12.31 3.87 6.44
CA GLY A 71 13.74 4.02 6.26
C GLY A 71 14.16 4.25 4.81
N LYS A 72 15.30 4.94 4.66
CA LYS A 72 15.84 5.32 3.35
C LYS A 72 16.23 4.11 2.47
N ALA A 73 16.77 3.06 3.10
CA ALA A 73 17.24 1.88 2.37
C ALA A 73 16.08 1.14 1.68
N PHE A 74 14.95 0.97 2.37
CA PHE A 74 13.74 0.39 1.84
C PHE A 74 13.18 1.22 0.67
N LEU A 75 13.02 2.52 0.89
CA LEU A 75 12.39 3.42 -0.09
C LEU A 75 13.22 3.63 -1.35
N LYS A 76 14.53 3.46 -1.29
CA LYS A 76 15.40 3.55 -2.45
C LYS A 76 15.02 2.55 -3.53
N GLY A 77 14.58 1.36 -3.14
CA GLY A 77 14.15 0.30 -4.04
C GLY A 77 12.74 0.46 -4.60
N VAL A 78 11.91 1.32 -4.02
CA VAL A 78 10.51 1.51 -4.45
C VAL A 78 10.45 2.18 -5.81
N THR A 79 9.73 1.57 -6.75
CA THR A 79 9.52 2.07 -8.12
C THR A 79 8.10 2.56 -8.38
N SER A 80 7.12 2.07 -7.62
CA SER A 80 5.77 2.59 -7.64
C SER A 80 5.05 2.44 -6.31
N VAL A 81 4.06 3.29 -6.08
CA VAL A 81 3.16 3.22 -4.93
C VAL A 81 1.72 3.35 -5.42
N THR A 82 0.86 2.41 -5.04
CA THR A 82 -0.58 2.46 -5.26
C THR A 82 -1.28 2.55 -3.91
N ILE A 83 -2.22 3.48 -3.77
CA ILE A 83 -3.03 3.67 -2.56
C ILE A 83 -4.49 3.52 -2.95
N ILE A 84 -5.21 2.66 -2.23
CA ILE A 84 -6.66 2.47 -2.34
C ILE A 84 -7.25 2.83 -0.98
N GLU A 85 -7.98 3.94 -0.93
CA GLU A 85 -8.73 4.39 0.25
C GLU A 85 -10.21 4.06 0.06
N TYR A 86 -10.83 3.39 1.03
CA TYR A 86 -12.21 2.93 0.92
C TYR A 86 -13.03 3.12 2.22
N GLY A 87 -12.58 3.98 3.11
CA GLY A 87 -13.25 4.25 4.39
C GLY A 87 -14.64 4.89 4.26
N SER A 88 -14.93 5.53 3.13
CA SER A 88 -16.23 6.14 2.84
C SER A 88 -17.11 5.29 1.94
N ALA A 89 -16.68 4.09 1.57
CA ALA A 89 -17.46 3.18 0.73
C ALA A 89 -18.57 2.47 1.52
N SER A 90 -19.53 1.87 0.80
CA SER A 90 -20.57 1.05 1.43
C SER A 90 -19.98 -0.16 2.15
N ALA A 91 -20.69 -0.70 3.12
CA ALA A 91 -20.28 -1.90 3.84
C ALA A 91 -20.05 -3.09 2.90
N GLU A 92 -20.87 -3.21 1.84
CA GLU A 92 -20.72 -4.26 0.83
C GLU A 92 -19.42 -4.13 0.03
N VAL A 93 -19.07 -2.91 -0.40
CA VAL A 93 -17.82 -2.61 -1.11
C VAL A 93 -16.61 -2.84 -0.18
N CYS A 94 -16.69 -2.42 1.09
CA CYS A 94 -15.64 -2.67 2.08
C CYS A 94 -15.39 -4.17 2.26
N GLU A 95 -16.44 -4.97 2.40
CA GLU A 95 -16.34 -6.43 2.58
C GLU A 95 -15.79 -7.11 1.31
N ALA A 96 -16.21 -6.68 0.13
CA ALA A 96 -15.70 -7.20 -1.13
C ALA A 96 -14.19 -6.89 -1.29
N LEU A 97 -13.75 -5.67 -0.98
CA LEU A 97 -12.33 -5.29 -1.02
C LEU A 97 -11.49 -6.09 -0.01
N ARG A 98 -11.99 -6.32 1.22
CA ARG A 98 -11.31 -7.18 2.19
C ARG A 98 -11.05 -8.57 1.66
N LYS A 99 -12.07 -9.20 1.06
CA LYS A 99 -11.94 -10.54 0.46
C LYS A 99 -10.91 -10.58 -0.65
N GLU A 100 -10.87 -9.57 -1.52
CA GLU A 100 -9.87 -9.50 -2.59
C GLU A 100 -8.46 -9.32 -2.04
N VAL A 101 -8.29 -8.48 -1.01
CA VAL A 101 -7.00 -8.31 -0.30
C VAL A 101 -6.55 -9.64 0.31
N ASP A 102 -7.42 -10.36 1.01
CA ASP A 102 -7.09 -11.64 1.61
C ASP A 102 -6.67 -12.68 0.56
N VAL A 103 -7.28 -12.66 -0.62
CA VAL A 103 -6.92 -13.57 -1.72
C VAL A 103 -5.51 -13.31 -2.21
N PHE A 104 -5.16 -12.09 -2.61
CA PHE A 104 -3.84 -11.85 -3.18
C PHE A 104 -2.72 -11.81 -2.12
N THR A 105 -3.02 -11.37 -0.89
CA THR A 105 -2.03 -11.38 0.19
C THR A 105 -1.73 -12.78 0.73
N SER A 106 -2.61 -13.76 0.48
CA SER A 106 -2.34 -15.17 0.81
C SER A 106 -1.10 -15.74 0.08
N LEU A 107 -0.67 -15.09 -1.01
CA LEU A 107 0.53 -15.44 -1.77
C LEU A 107 1.81 -14.80 -1.20
N LEU A 108 1.68 -13.95 -0.19
CA LEU A 108 2.75 -13.15 0.39
C LEU A 108 3.08 -13.60 1.81
N LYS A 109 4.29 -13.32 2.25
CA LYS A 109 4.69 -13.49 3.65
C LYS A 109 4.17 -12.32 4.47
N GLU A 110 3.49 -12.61 5.58
CA GLU A 110 3.04 -11.59 6.52
C GLU A 110 4.20 -11.11 7.40
N PHE A 111 4.25 -9.80 7.63
CA PHE A 111 5.20 -9.12 8.51
C PHE A 111 4.47 -8.26 9.51
N ASN A 112 4.98 -8.14 10.73
CA ASN A 112 4.50 -7.14 11.68
C ASN A 112 4.94 -5.75 11.23
N VAL A 113 4.03 -4.93 10.76
CA VAL A 113 4.31 -3.56 10.27
C VAL A 113 4.52 -2.57 11.43
N SER A 114 4.07 -2.90 12.60
CA SER A 114 4.34 -2.26 13.89
C SER A 114 3.72 -3.08 15.00
N GLU A 115 3.99 -2.74 16.28
CA GLU A 115 3.12 -3.08 17.40
C GLU A 115 1.73 -2.42 17.23
N ALA A 116 1.05 -2.68 16.13
CA ALA A 116 -0.33 -2.30 15.93
C ALA A 116 -1.16 -3.16 16.88
N LYS A 117 -1.25 -2.69 18.12
CA LYS A 117 -2.27 -3.13 19.04
C LYS A 117 -3.57 -3.10 18.27
N ALA A 118 -4.25 -4.23 18.22
CA ALA A 118 -5.62 -4.29 17.74
C ALA A 118 -6.34 -3.03 18.27
N THR A 119 -6.91 -2.25 17.36
CA THR A 119 -7.65 -1.06 17.79
C THR A 119 -8.77 -1.54 18.71
N PRO A 120 -9.19 -0.77 19.73
CA PRO A 120 -10.23 -1.19 20.67
C PRO A 120 -11.51 -1.68 19.98
N ASN A 121 -11.74 -1.31 18.73
CA ASN A 121 -12.91 -1.64 17.93
C ASN A 121 -12.66 -2.74 16.88
N GLY A 122 -11.62 -3.58 17.04
CA GLY A 122 -11.38 -4.74 16.19
C GLY A 122 -10.70 -4.43 14.85
N GLY A 123 -10.18 -3.23 14.63
CA GLY A 123 -9.41 -2.88 13.44
C GLY A 123 -8.02 -3.54 13.43
N TYR A 124 -7.46 -3.71 12.23
CA TYR A 124 -6.13 -4.26 12.05
C TYR A 124 -5.24 -3.40 11.14
N SER A 125 -3.93 -3.58 11.29
CA SER A 125 -2.93 -3.13 10.33
C SER A 125 -2.00 -4.30 10.09
N ARG A 126 -1.95 -4.79 8.84
CA ARG A 126 -1.18 -5.98 8.45
C ARG A 126 -0.24 -5.61 7.31
N GLY A 127 0.98 -6.12 7.35
CA GLY A 127 1.97 -5.99 6.30
C GLY A 127 2.28 -7.32 5.64
N PHE A 128 2.46 -7.31 4.33
CA PHE A 128 2.76 -8.49 3.54
C PHE A 128 3.84 -8.17 2.52
N ALA A 129 4.70 -9.13 2.22
CA ALA A 129 5.72 -8.95 1.19
C ALA A 129 6.02 -10.23 0.41
N ASN A 130 6.41 -10.07 -0.85
CA ASN A 130 7.01 -11.13 -1.65
C ASN A 130 8.52 -11.16 -1.39
N VAL A 131 9.00 -12.18 -0.69
CA VAL A 131 10.42 -12.32 -0.32
C VAL A 131 11.19 -12.87 -1.51
N ILE A 132 12.16 -12.09 -2.02
CA ILE A 132 13.08 -12.50 -3.09
C ILE A 132 14.30 -13.21 -2.50
N ASP A 133 14.85 -12.65 -1.42
CA ASP A 133 16.04 -13.15 -0.75
C ASP A 133 15.90 -12.87 0.75
N ALA A 134 15.69 -13.94 1.52
CA ALA A 134 15.45 -13.84 2.96
C ALA A 134 16.73 -13.42 3.72
N ASP A 135 17.90 -13.90 3.29
CA ASP A 135 19.17 -13.62 3.96
C ASP A 135 19.58 -12.16 3.76
N ALA A 136 19.33 -11.60 2.57
CA ALA A 136 19.56 -10.20 2.26
C ALA A 136 18.40 -9.28 2.67
N GLY A 137 17.28 -9.84 3.14
CA GLY A 137 16.06 -9.08 3.47
C GLY A 137 15.42 -8.40 2.25
N ARG A 138 15.58 -8.97 1.04
CA ARG A 138 15.06 -8.37 -0.20
C ARG A 138 13.62 -8.82 -0.49
N VAL A 139 12.80 -7.85 -0.84
CA VAL A 139 11.38 -8.05 -1.19
C VAL A 139 11.03 -7.28 -2.46
N SER A 140 10.09 -7.77 -3.25
CA SER A 140 9.64 -7.11 -4.49
C SER A 140 8.31 -6.39 -4.35
N ASP A 141 7.35 -7.00 -3.70
CA ASP A 141 6.00 -6.49 -3.51
C ASP A 141 5.75 -6.31 -2.02
N PHE A 142 5.31 -5.14 -1.62
CA PHE A 142 5.01 -4.85 -0.23
C PHE A 142 3.61 -4.24 -0.12
N VAL A 143 2.78 -4.83 0.73
CA VAL A 143 1.39 -4.42 0.94
C VAL A 143 1.19 -4.07 2.41
N ILE A 144 0.58 -2.93 2.67
CA ILE A 144 0.06 -2.56 3.99
C ILE A 144 -1.46 -2.47 3.86
N ALA A 145 -2.18 -3.30 4.60
CA ALA A 145 -3.62 -3.24 4.71
C ALA A 145 -4.02 -2.70 6.08
N VAL A 146 -4.76 -1.60 6.09
CA VAL A 146 -5.30 -0.98 7.30
C VAL A 146 -6.82 -1.02 7.24
N ASP A 147 -7.44 -1.54 8.27
CA ASP A 147 -8.88 -1.54 8.46
C ASP A 147 -9.20 -1.15 9.90
N SER A 148 -9.66 0.06 10.09
CA SER A 148 -10.09 0.60 11.38
C SER A 148 -11.27 1.52 11.17
N ASP A 149 -11.95 1.88 12.25
CA ASP A 149 -13.08 2.83 12.20
C ASP A 149 -12.65 4.21 11.66
N GLU A 150 -11.39 4.59 11.88
CA GLU A 150 -10.86 5.87 11.44
C GLU A 150 -10.36 5.85 9.99
N MET A 151 -9.96 4.68 9.48
CA MET A 151 -9.34 4.56 8.16
C MET A 151 -9.38 3.15 7.63
N LYS A 152 -9.72 3.03 6.34
CA LYS A 152 -9.61 1.79 5.58
C LYS A 152 -8.80 2.08 4.32
N SER A 153 -7.63 1.45 4.20
CA SER A 153 -6.76 1.66 3.06
C SER A 153 -5.86 0.46 2.77
N ILE A 154 -5.47 0.34 1.51
CA ILE A 154 -4.48 -0.60 1.03
C ILE A 154 -3.37 0.24 0.40
N ILE A 155 -2.13 0.04 0.84
CA ILE A 155 -0.95 0.67 0.25
C ILE A 155 -0.10 -0.45 -0.34
N TYR A 156 0.09 -0.42 -1.65
CA TYR A 156 0.93 -1.35 -2.38
C TYR A 156 2.17 -0.64 -2.91
N MET A 157 3.32 -1.22 -2.66
CA MET A 157 4.60 -0.74 -3.17
C MET A 157 5.29 -1.84 -3.95
N THR A 158 5.87 -1.51 -5.09
CA THR A 158 6.65 -2.43 -5.90
C THR A 158 8.06 -1.89 -6.15
N GLY A 159 9.00 -2.78 -6.37
CA GLY A 159 10.40 -2.47 -6.61
C GLY A 159 11.33 -3.55 -6.07
N ASP A 160 12.59 -3.22 -5.88
CA ASP A 160 13.58 -4.07 -5.23
C ASP A 160 13.95 -3.44 -3.87
N MET A 161 13.15 -3.76 -2.88
CA MET A 161 13.22 -3.15 -1.56
C MET A 161 14.03 -4.01 -0.59
N VAL A 162 14.70 -3.37 0.37
CA VAL A 162 15.43 -4.05 1.44
C VAL A 162 14.76 -3.78 2.77
N VAL A 163 14.21 -4.82 3.38
CA VAL A 163 13.67 -4.81 4.74
C VAL A 163 14.83 -5.16 5.68
N LYS A 164 15.30 -4.20 6.46
CA LYS A 164 16.24 -4.50 7.55
C LYS A 164 15.43 -4.95 8.76
N GLU A 165 15.68 -6.17 9.24
CA GLU A 165 15.24 -6.54 10.59
C GLU A 165 15.93 -5.59 11.58
N GLN A 166 15.14 -4.90 12.38
CA GLN A 166 15.60 -4.09 13.51
C GLN A 166 15.80 -4.97 14.72
#